data_3e3fb46fb5b2d3fc68fd52c7dd4958ad
#
_entry.id   3e3fb46fb5b2d3fc68fd52c7dd4958ad
#
_cell.length_a   1.000
_cell.length_b   1.000
_cell.length_c   1.000
_cell.angle_alpha   90.00
_cell.angle_beta   90.00
_cell.angle_gamma   90.00
#
_symmetry.space_group_name_H-M   'P 1'
#
loop_
_entity.id
_entity.type
_entity.pdbx_description
1 polymer ?
#
loop_
_entity_poly.entity_id
_entity_poly.type
_entity_poly.pdbx_seq_one_letter_code
_entity_poly.pdbx_strand_id
1 'polypeptide(L)'
;IFNKSVKPTGKLKPNLKPAFVDREFGPSIPKEPAALPNEWMGYQRMYPYNRIDEAAYRNSMIQVQESRQNRNERTPVWEQKGPYNIGGRITDIEIHPDSPETIYIATASGGIYKTTDDGETWQHQFFESPVISIGDMAIDPSNENILFAGTGEANSSSFSFLGNGIYKSEDGGDSWANSGLVETGYFGRIIVDYINPQRVYAAALGSLFTPDSNRGVYRSDDSGESWDQVLFLTDSTSAVDLVQDPVNPEVLYASMWERMRGLDYRRSGGESSGIYKTE
;
A
#
# COMPACT_ATOMS: atom_id res chain seq x y z
N ILE A 1 2.87 45.45 8.79
CA ILE A 1 1.88 45.16 9.84
C ILE A 1 2.05 43.67 10.15
N PHE A 2 2.82 43.40 11.20
CA PHE A 2 3.11 42.05 11.66
C PHE A 2 1.94 41.50 12.47
N ASN A 3 1.34 40.42 12.05
CA ASN A 3 0.30 39.74 12.79
C ASN A 3 0.95 38.88 13.88
N LYS A 4 0.59 39.19 15.14
CA LYS A 4 1.08 38.50 16.33
C LYS A 4 0.66 37.01 16.31
N SER A 5 1.62 36.13 16.43
CA SER A 5 1.41 34.71 16.70
C SER A 5 0.71 34.56 18.06
N VAL A 6 -0.48 34.05 18.07
CA VAL A 6 -1.16 33.62 19.30
C VAL A 6 -0.49 32.29 19.74
N LYS A 7 0.26 32.35 20.84
CA LYS A 7 0.73 31.12 21.51
C LYS A 7 -0.48 30.46 22.18
N PRO A 8 -0.71 29.17 21.99
CA PRO A 8 -1.75 28.47 22.72
C PRO A 8 -1.33 28.37 24.20
N THR A 9 -1.97 29.15 25.06
CA THR A 9 -1.87 28.97 26.50
C THR A 9 -2.91 27.96 26.96
N GLY A 10 -2.51 26.73 27.01
CA GLY A 10 -3.29 25.66 27.59
C GLY A 10 -2.45 24.40 27.63
N LYS A 11 -1.99 24.00 28.80
CA LYS A 11 -1.43 22.67 29.02
C LYS A 11 -2.59 21.67 28.86
N LEU A 12 -2.81 21.19 27.65
CA LEU A 12 -3.62 20.00 27.40
C LEU A 12 -2.92 18.84 28.09
N LYS A 13 -3.39 18.46 29.27
CA LYS A 13 -3.05 17.17 29.84
C LYS A 13 -3.76 16.13 28.98
N PRO A 14 -3.05 15.23 28.31
CA PRO A 14 -3.67 14.13 27.58
C PRO A 14 -4.18 13.11 28.61
N ASN A 15 -5.39 13.30 29.11
CA ASN A 15 -6.08 12.27 29.89
C ASN A 15 -6.94 11.44 28.93
N LEU A 16 -6.37 11.09 27.79
CA LEU A 16 -6.91 10.16 26.82
C LEU A 16 -6.28 8.80 27.08
N LYS A 17 -6.88 8.05 28.00
CA LYS A 17 -6.82 6.60 27.84
C LYS A 17 -7.50 6.32 26.49
N PRO A 18 -6.80 5.70 25.53
CA PRO A 18 -7.42 5.37 24.26
C PRO A 18 -8.66 4.54 24.54
N ALA A 19 -9.79 4.88 23.91
CA ALA A 19 -11.04 4.12 24.01
C ALA A 19 -10.91 2.67 23.52
N PHE A 20 -9.74 2.30 23.04
CA PHE A 20 -9.34 0.96 22.60
C PHE A 20 -8.94 0.01 23.74
N VAL A 21 -8.71 0.50 24.97
CA VAL A 21 -8.23 -0.35 26.07
C VAL A 21 -9.31 -1.31 26.58
N ASP A 22 -10.58 -1.03 26.34
CA ASP A 22 -11.70 -1.80 26.89
C ASP A 22 -12.43 -2.69 25.89
N ARG A 23 -11.93 -2.85 24.65
CA ARG A 23 -12.43 -3.88 23.76
C ARG A 23 -11.67 -5.17 24.04
N GLU A 24 -12.34 -6.14 24.67
CA GLU A 24 -11.88 -7.52 24.83
C GLU A 24 -11.66 -8.19 23.45
N PHE A 25 -10.53 -7.95 22.85
CA PHE A 25 -10.03 -8.75 21.74
C PHE A 25 -9.16 -9.87 22.31
N GLY A 26 -9.79 -10.98 22.72
CA GLY A 26 -9.09 -12.19 23.12
C GLY A 26 -8.13 -12.04 24.33
N PRO A 27 -7.36 -13.08 24.66
CA PRO A 27 -6.40 -13.04 25.76
C PRO A 27 -5.39 -11.90 25.54
N SER A 28 -5.17 -11.10 26.57
CA SER A 28 -4.28 -9.95 26.57
C SER A 28 -2.88 -10.35 26.08
N ILE A 29 -2.52 -9.88 24.88
CA ILE A 29 -1.16 -10.03 24.37
C ILE A 29 -0.26 -9.15 25.24
N PRO A 30 0.85 -9.68 25.79
CA PRO A 30 1.78 -8.87 26.57
C PRO A 30 2.27 -7.68 25.71
N LYS A 31 2.21 -6.48 26.25
CA LYS A 31 2.76 -5.30 25.58
C LYS A 31 4.27 -5.47 25.50
N GLU A 32 4.82 -5.52 24.28
CA GLU A 32 6.26 -5.47 24.09
C GLU A 32 6.76 -4.06 24.43
N PRO A 33 7.63 -3.87 25.44
CA PRO A 33 8.06 -2.53 25.87
C PRO A 33 8.76 -1.71 24.79
N ALA A 34 9.36 -2.38 23.79
CA ALA A 34 10.08 -1.74 22.68
C ALA A 34 9.18 -1.32 21.51
N ALA A 35 7.90 -1.64 21.53
CA ALA A 35 6.98 -1.45 20.42
C ALA A 35 5.94 -0.36 20.67
N LEU A 36 6.13 0.49 21.68
CA LEU A 36 5.23 1.61 21.93
C LEU A 36 5.39 2.63 20.77
N PRO A 37 4.36 2.80 19.94
CA PRO A 37 4.37 3.85 18.96
C PRO A 37 4.43 5.19 19.69
N ASN A 38 4.96 6.18 19.00
CA ASN A 38 4.94 7.54 19.50
C ASN A 38 3.46 7.95 19.73
N GLU A 39 3.05 8.10 20.98
CA GLU A 39 1.68 8.45 21.37
C GLU A 39 1.21 9.74 20.67
N TRP A 40 2.13 10.66 20.43
CA TRP A 40 1.85 11.90 19.72
C TRP A 40 1.46 11.66 18.27
N MET A 41 2.16 10.80 17.55
CA MET A 41 1.80 10.46 16.16
C MET A 41 0.46 9.73 16.09
N GLY A 42 0.22 8.84 17.05
CA GLY A 42 -1.07 8.18 17.18
C GLY A 42 -2.19 9.19 17.40
N TYR A 43 -2.01 10.11 18.32
CA TYR A 43 -2.96 11.17 18.59
C TYR A 43 -3.23 12.05 17.35
N GLN A 44 -2.19 12.48 16.65
CA GLN A 44 -2.34 13.29 15.43
C GLN A 44 -3.17 12.58 14.35
N ARG A 45 -2.95 11.27 14.17
CA ARG A 45 -3.65 10.49 13.14
C ARG A 45 -5.10 10.18 13.51
N MET A 46 -5.43 10.17 14.80
CA MET A 46 -6.77 9.84 15.30
C MET A 46 -7.64 11.06 15.61
N TYR A 47 -7.04 12.25 15.72
CA TYR A 47 -7.79 13.45 16.08
C TYR A 47 -8.73 13.89 14.97
N PRO A 48 -9.98 14.32 15.24
CA PRO A 48 -10.61 14.37 16.58
C PRO A 48 -11.41 13.13 16.95
N TYR A 49 -11.47 12.10 16.10
CA TYR A 49 -12.44 11.01 16.17
C TYR A 49 -11.97 9.80 16.99
N ASN A 50 -10.79 9.84 17.55
CA ASN A 50 -10.17 8.75 18.31
C ASN A 50 -10.01 7.44 17.53
N ARG A 51 -9.98 7.55 16.20
CA ARG A 51 -9.76 6.45 15.25
C ARG A 51 -9.01 6.98 14.03
N ILE A 52 -8.23 6.12 13.38
CA ILE A 52 -7.64 6.44 12.09
C ILE A 52 -8.75 6.36 11.03
N ASP A 53 -9.02 7.48 10.38
CA ASP A 53 -9.99 7.58 9.29
C ASP A 53 -9.25 7.48 7.96
N GLU A 54 -9.16 6.26 7.44
CA GLU A 54 -8.46 5.98 6.19
C GLU A 54 -9.19 6.59 4.98
N ALA A 55 -10.53 6.68 5.03
CA ALA A 55 -11.31 7.32 3.96
C ALA A 55 -11.02 8.81 3.89
N ALA A 56 -10.96 9.49 5.03
CA ALA A 56 -10.57 10.91 5.07
C ALA A 56 -9.14 11.13 4.59
N TYR A 57 -8.23 10.21 4.89
CA TYR A 57 -6.84 10.26 4.43
C TYR A 57 -6.77 10.13 2.89
N ARG A 58 -7.45 9.12 2.29
CA ARG A 58 -7.54 8.94 0.83
C ARG A 58 -8.11 10.18 0.15
N ASN A 59 -9.22 10.70 0.66
CA ASN A 59 -9.86 11.91 0.11
C ASN A 59 -8.92 13.12 0.15
N SER A 60 -8.14 13.26 1.22
CA SER A 60 -7.16 14.35 1.33
C SER A 60 -6.04 14.23 0.29
N MET A 61 -5.58 12.99 0.00
CA MET A 61 -4.57 12.75 -1.04
C MET A 61 -5.11 13.10 -2.43
N ILE A 62 -6.35 12.72 -2.74
CA ILE A 62 -7.02 13.07 -4.00
C ILE A 62 -7.13 14.60 -4.15
N GLN A 63 -7.58 15.30 -3.10
CA GLN A 63 -7.66 16.77 -3.12
C GLN A 63 -6.29 17.44 -3.35
N VAL A 64 -5.21 16.88 -2.79
CA VAL A 64 -3.85 17.38 -3.03
C VAL A 64 -3.46 17.19 -4.50
N GLN A 65 -3.78 16.04 -5.09
CA GLN A 65 -3.52 15.78 -6.50
C GLN A 65 -4.28 16.75 -7.41
N GLU A 66 -5.59 16.92 -7.19
CA GLU A 66 -6.40 17.89 -7.93
C GLU A 66 -5.86 19.32 -7.81
N SER A 67 -5.39 19.68 -6.61
CA SER A 67 -4.78 20.99 -6.36
C SER A 67 -3.46 21.16 -7.12
N ARG A 68 -2.68 20.08 -7.32
CA ARG A 68 -1.45 20.12 -8.11
C ARG A 68 -1.74 20.32 -9.61
N GLN A 69 -2.72 19.61 -10.15
CA GLN A 69 -3.15 19.73 -11.55
C GLN A 69 -3.70 21.13 -11.89
N ASN A 70 -4.35 21.77 -10.90
CA ASN A 70 -4.93 23.12 -11.06
C ASN A 70 -3.95 24.27 -10.77
N ARG A 71 -2.67 23.99 -10.45
CA ARG A 71 -1.68 25.04 -10.23
C ARG A 71 -1.29 25.68 -11.56
N ASN A 72 -1.57 26.98 -11.69
CA ASN A 72 -1.06 27.78 -12.79
C ASN A 72 0.48 27.78 -12.78
N GLU A 73 1.13 27.74 -13.95
CA GLU A 73 2.57 27.61 -14.22
C GLU A 73 3.50 28.69 -13.63
N ARG A 74 3.01 29.51 -12.69
CA ARG A 74 3.80 30.59 -12.04
C ARG A 74 4.49 30.17 -10.74
N THR A 75 4.51 28.88 -10.40
CA THR A 75 5.27 28.39 -9.25
C THR A 75 6.74 28.29 -9.60
N PRO A 76 7.67 28.75 -8.75
CA PRO A 76 9.10 28.53 -8.96
C PRO A 76 9.38 27.06 -9.22
N VAL A 77 10.20 26.75 -10.21
CA VAL A 77 10.66 25.39 -10.45
C VAL A 77 11.58 25.00 -9.28
N TRP A 78 11.19 23.99 -8.52
CA TRP A 78 12.00 23.43 -7.46
C TRP A 78 12.91 22.35 -8.03
N GLU A 79 14.21 22.48 -7.81
CA GLU A 79 15.19 21.46 -8.17
C GLU A 79 15.58 20.68 -6.93
N GLN A 80 15.69 19.38 -7.05
CA GLN A 80 16.24 18.54 -5.97
C GLN A 80 17.74 18.84 -5.82
N LYS A 81 18.14 19.25 -4.64
CA LYS A 81 19.54 19.55 -4.28
C LYS A 81 20.13 18.57 -3.25
N GLY A 82 19.52 17.41 -3.11
CA GLY A 82 19.95 16.36 -2.20
C GLY A 82 19.04 16.24 -0.97
N PRO A 83 19.38 15.35 -0.03
CA PRO A 83 20.53 14.43 -0.11
C PRO A 83 20.35 13.32 -1.16
N TYR A 84 21.43 12.97 -1.87
CA TYR A 84 21.43 11.91 -2.91
C TYR A 84 21.96 10.58 -2.40
N ASN A 85 22.44 10.53 -1.18
CA ASN A 85 23.10 9.37 -0.54
C ASN A 85 22.23 8.73 0.56
N ILE A 86 20.96 9.04 0.63
CA ILE A 86 20.01 8.39 1.53
C ILE A 86 19.29 7.30 0.73
N GLY A 87 19.50 6.05 1.15
CA GLY A 87 18.78 4.90 0.60
C GLY A 87 17.30 4.91 1.00
N GLY A 88 16.46 4.32 0.13
CA GLY A 88 15.06 4.03 0.39
C GLY A 88 14.85 2.53 0.51
N ARG A 89 13.69 2.12 1.01
CA ARG A 89 13.31 0.72 1.03
C ARG A 89 12.60 0.36 -0.27
N ILE A 90 13.19 -0.57 -1.00
CA ILE A 90 12.57 -1.19 -2.18
C ILE A 90 11.63 -2.28 -1.67
N THR A 91 10.43 -2.31 -2.20
CA THR A 91 9.41 -3.32 -1.89
C THR A 91 9.37 -4.41 -2.93
N ASP A 92 9.63 -4.02 -4.19
CA ASP A 92 9.64 -4.96 -5.30
C ASP A 92 10.54 -4.49 -6.44
N ILE A 93 10.98 -5.42 -7.30
CA ILE A 93 11.81 -5.19 -8.47
C ILE A 93 11.28 -6.03 -9.62
N GLU A 94 10.93 -5.38 -10.73
CA GLU A 94 10.52 -6.04 -11.96
C GLU A 94 11.52 -5.76 -13.09
N ILE A 95 11.91 -6.80 -13.80
CA ILE A 95 12.83 -6.72 -14.93
C ILE A 95 12.03 -6.97 -16.22
N HIS A 96 12.16 -6.04 -17.16
CA HIS A 96 11.51 -6.16 -18.45
C HIS A 96 11.97 -7.43 -19.18
N PRO A 97 11.07 -8.33 -19.62
CA PRO A 97 11.43 -9.66 -20.10
C PRO A 97 12.32 -9.64 -21.36
N ASP A 98 12.06 -8.70 -22.27
CA ASP A 98 12.77 -8.61 -23.56
C ASP A 98 13.91 -7.59 -23.58
N SER A 99 13.99 -6.72 -22.55
CA SER A 99 14.96 -5.64 -22.43
C SER A 99 15.50 -5.58 -21.01
N PRO A 100 16.38 -6.49 -20.58
CA PRO A 100 16.81 -6.63 -19.20
C PRO A 100 17.53 -5.42 -18.60
N GLU A 101 17.99 -4.48 -19.44
CA GLU A 101 18.48 -3.16 -19.04
C GLU A 101 17.35 -2.24 -18.55
N THR A 102 16.09 -2.59 -18.83
CA THR A 102 14.91 -1.90 -18.33
C THR A 102 14.45 -2.56 -17.05
N ILE A 103 14.54 -1.83 -15.95
CA ILE A 103 14.21 -2.32 -14.62
C ILE A 103 13.25 -1.32 -13.96
N TYR A 104 12.25 -1.85 -13.30
CA TYR A 104 11.32 -1.08 -12.46
C TYR A 104 11.59 -1.40 -10.99
N ILE A 105 11.58 -0.40 -10.14
CA ILE A 105 11.62 -0.57 -8.70
C ILE A 105 10.41 0.08 -8.05
N ALA A 106 9.73 -0.69 -7.22
CA ALA A 106 8.68 -0.22 -6.34
C ALA A 106 9.28 0.18 -4.99
N THR A 107 8.79 1.25 -4.41
CA THR A 107 9.31 1.74 -3.14
C THR A 107 8.23 1.90 -2.09
N ALA A 108 8.62 1.73 -0.83
CA ALA A 108 7.71 1.86 0.31
C ALA A 108 7.14 3.27 0.50
N SER A 109 7.81 4.30 -0.03
CA SER A 109 7.41 5.71 0.20
C SER A 109 7.93 6.69 -0.84
N GLY A 110 8.21 6.23 -2.07
CA GLY A 110 8.75 7.06 -3.15
C GLY A 110 8.14 6.77 -4.50
N GLY A 111 7.07 5.95 -4.59
CA GLY A 111 6.46 5.57 -5.85
C GLY A 111 7.26 4.54 -6.63
N ILE A 112 7.21 4.63 -7.94
CA ILE A 112 7.86 3.72 -8.90
C ILE A 112 8.96 4.47 -9.63
N TYR A 113 10.09 3.81 -9.83
CA TYR A 113 11.20 4.31 -10.65
C TYR A 113 11.51 3.31 -11.75
N LYS A 114 11.90 3.81 -12.90
CA LYS A 114 12.28 3.05 -14.09
C LYS A 114 13.69 3.45 -14.52
N THR A 115 14.51 2.48 -14.86
CA THR A 115 15.75 2.66 -15.63
C THR A 115 15.60 1.98 -16.98
N THR A 116 16.34 2.44 -17.97
CA THR A 116 16.48 1.82 -19.29
C THR A 116 17.95 1.67 -19.70
N ASP A 117 18.85 1.80 -18.72
CA ASP A 117 20.29 1.81 -18.89
C ASP A 117 21.02 1.01 -17.78
N ASP A 118 20.40 -0.11 -17.35
CA ASP A 118 20.96 -1.03 -16.36
C ASP A 118 21.25 -0.36 -15.01
N GLY A 119 20.43 0.64 -14.65
CA GLY A 119 20.52 1.32 -13.36
C GLY A 119 21.48 2.51 -13.30
N GLU A 120 22.07 2.94 -14.42
CA GLU A 120 22.91 4.12 -14.44
C GLU A 120 22.11 5.40 -14.17
N THR A 121 20.89 5.48 -14.75
CA THR A 121 19.96 6.58 -14.47
C THR A 121 18.56 6.06 -14.11
N TRP A 122 17.86 6.81 -13.28
CA TRP A 122 16.51 6.45 -12.82
C TRP A 122 15.54 7.60 -13.05
N GLN A 123 14.36 7.26 -13.58
CA GLN A 123 13.25 8.19 -13.81
C GLN A 123 12.08 7.84 -12.88
N HIS A 124 11.51 8.84 -12.24
CA HIS A 124 10.33 8.67 -11.40
C HIS A 124 9.07 8.63 -12.26
N GLN A 125 8.35 7.52 -12.23
CA GLN A 125 7.20 7.27 -13.12
C GLN A 125 5.84 7.45 -12.45
N PHE A 126 5.77 7.51 -11.14
CA PHE A 126 4.51 7.47 -10.38
C PHE A 126 4.19 8.81 -9.68
N PHE A 127 4.76 9.91 -10.14
CA PHE A 127 4.66 11.20 -9.45
C PHE A 127 3.28 11.88 -9.54
N GLU A 128 2.45 11.52 -10.52
CA GLU A 128 1.09 12.04 -10.67
C GLU A 128 0.07 11.29 -9.81
N SER A 129 0.43 10.15 -9.24
CA SER A 129 -0.44 9.40 -8.35
C SER A 129 -0.65 10.11 -7.01
N PRO A 130 -1.85 10.00 -6.40
CA PRO A 130 -2.10 10.53 -5.07
C PRO A 130 -1.37 9.77 -3.95
N VAL A 131 -0.83 8.58 -4.25
CA VAL A 131 -0.14 7.71 -3.30
C VAL A 131 1.33 7.55 -3.67
N ILE A 132 2.17 7.30 -2.67
CA ILE A 132 3.63 7.16 -2.82
C ILE A 132 4.16 5.81 -2.34
N SER A 133 3.29 4.98 -1.78
CA SER A 133 3.66 3.67 -1.24
C SER A 133 3.21 2.58 -2.18
N ILE A 134 4.13 1.75 -2.61
CA ILE A 134 3.87 0.59 -3.45
C ILE A 134 4.19 -0.66 -2.65
N GLY A 135 3.30 -1.63 -2.68
CA GLY A 135 3.48 -2.92 -2.01
C GLY A 135 4.18 -3.93 -2.91
N ASP A 136 3.68 -4.04 -4.15
CA ASP A 136 4.14 -5.01 -5.13
C ASP A 136 3.81 -4.55 -6.55
N MET A 137 4.50 -5.08 -7.55
CA MET A 137 4.26 -4.83 -8.97
C MET A 137 4.23 -6.14 -9.75
N ALA A 138 3.69 -6.11 -10.96
CA ALA A 138 3.79 -7.21 -11.91
C ALA A 138 3.77 -6.68 -13.34
N ILE A 139 4.56 -7.32 -14.22
CA ILE A 139 4.54 -7.09 -15.66
C ILE A 139 3.73 -8.21 -16.31
N ASP A 140 2.90 -7.85 -17.30
CA ASP A 140 2.21 -8.83 -18.12
C ASP A 140 3.24 -9.60 -18.98
N PRO A 141 3.36 -10.92 -18.82
CA PRO A 141 4.37 -11.71 -19.53
C PRO A 141 4.15 -11.80 -21.05
N SER A 142 2.98 -11.40 -21.53
CA SER A 142 2.63 -11.40 -22.96
C SER A 142 2.68 -10.02 -23.62
N ASN A 143 2.69 -8.96 -22.80
CA ASN A 143 2.76 -7.59 -23.25
C ASN A 143 3.42 -6.71 -22.19
N GLU A 144 4.69 -6.49 -22.31
CA GLU A 144 5.56 -5.77 -21.37
C GLU A 144 5.19 -4.27 -21.20
N ASN A 145 4.29 -3.73 -22.04
CA ASN A 145 3.75 -2.40 -21.84
C ASN A 145 2.65 -2.37 -20.75
N ILE A 146 2.10 -3.54 -20.39
CA ILE A 146 1.09 -3.64 -19.35
C ILE A 146 1.77 -3.97 -18.02
N LEU A 147 1.62 -3.08 -17.05
CA LEU A 147 2.09 -3.26 -15.68
C LEU A 147 0.96 -3.00 -14.69
N PHE A 148 1.02 -3.71 -13.58
CA PHE A 148 0.15 -3.50 -12.43
C PHE A 148 0.97 -3.10 -11.21
N ALA A 149 0.46 -2.20 -10.39
CA ALA A 149 1.06 -1.78 -9.13
C ALA A 149 0.01 -1.77 -8.01
N GLY A 150 0.21 -2.60 -7.00
CA GLY A 150 -0.58 -2.60 -5.77
C GLY A 150 -0.04 -1.56 -4.80
N THR A 151 -0.85 -0.57 -4.47
CA THR A 151 -0.41 0.53 -3.62
C THR A 151 -0.57 0.20 -2.13
N GLY A 152 0.28 0.83 -1.29
CA GLY A 152 0.33 0.53 0.14
C GLY A 152 1.15 -0.72 0.46
N GLU A 153 2.03 -0.61 1.42
CA GLU A 153 3.04 -1.61 1.74
C GLU A 153 2.55 -2.65 2.74
N ALA A 154 2.71 -3.94 2.42
CA ALA A 154 2.26 -5.08 3.22
C ALA A 154 3.00 -5.29 4.54
N ASN A 155 4.19 -4.72 4.73
CA ASN A 155 5.02 -4.92 5.94
C ASN A 155 4.39 -4.41 7.23
N SER A 156 3.29 -3.67 7.13
CA SER A 156 2.40 -3.29 8.24
C SER A 156 3.12 -2.69 9.44
N SER A 157 3.96 -1.70 9.22
CA SER A 157 4.47 -0.89 10.31
C SER A 157 3.39 0.10 10.80
N SER A 158 3.58 0.70 11.97
CA SER A 158 2.70 1.80 12.40
C SER A 158 2.82 3.04 11.53
N PHE A 159 3.81 3.08 10.65
CA PHE A 159 4.12 4.16 9.72
C PHE A 159 3.90 3.80 8.25
N SER A 160 3.35 2.62 7.94
CA SER A 160 3.02 2.26 6.55
C SER A 160 2.05 3.29 5.98
N PHE A 161 2.41 3.82 4.82
CA PHE A 161 1.54 4.74 4.10
C PHE A 161 0.41 3.96 3.44
N LEU A 162 -0.78 4.51 3.55
CA LEU A 162 -1.98 3.94 2.95
C LEU A 162 -1.91 4.05 1.43
N GLY A 163 -2.29 2.97 0.76
CA GLY A 163 -2.51 2.93 -0.67
C GLY A 163 -3.92 3.40 -1.08
N ASN A 164 -4.20 3.28 -2.37
CA ASN A 164 -5.48 3.64 -3.00
C ASN A 164 -5.82 2.63 -4.11
N GLY A 165 -5.77 1.35 -3.79
CA GLY A 165 -6.08 0.28 -4.73
C GLY A 165 -4.92 -0.10 -5.66
N ILE A 166 -5.28 -0.69 -6.79
CA ILE A 166 -4.36 -1.11 -7.84
C ILE A 166 -4.31 -0.04 -8.94
N TYR A 167 -3.14 0.17 -9.49
CA TYR A 167 -2.91 1.00 -10.67
C TYR A 167 -2.40 0.13 -11.82
N LYS A 168 -2.82 0.47 -13.03
CA LYS A 168 -2.41 -0.16 -14.29
C LYS A 168 -1.73 0.86 -15.17
N SER A 169 -0.63 0.45 -15.79
CA SER A 169 -0.02 1.14 -16.93
C SER A 169 -0.26 0.30 -18.19
N GLU A 170 -0.41 0.97 -19.34
CA GLU A 170 -0.52 0.35 -20.67
C GLU A 170 0.56 0.88 -21.63
N ASP A 171 1.52 1.64 -21.13
CA ASP A 171 2.58 2.32 -21.88
C ASP A 171 3.98 2.11 -21.28
N GLY A 172 4.21 0.94 -20.67
CA GLY A 172 5.51 0.59 -20.10
C GLY A 172 5.86 1.42 -18.86
N GLY A 173 4.87 1.83 -18.08
CA GLY A 173 5.04 2.55 -16.83
C GLY A 173 5.12 4.07 -16.97
N ASP A 174 4.95 4.63 -18.16
CA ASP A 174 5.04 6.07 -18.39
C ASP A 174 3.83 6.82 -17.86
N SER A 175 2.65 6.18 -17.88
CA SER A 175 1.45 6.69 -17.22
C SER A 175 0.71 5.58 -16.46
N TRP A 176 -0.08 5.97 -15.44
CA TRP A 176 -0.76 5.04 -14.55
C TRP A 176 -2.20 5.49 -14.29
N ALA A 177 -3.15 4.57 -14.45
CA ALA A 177 -4.56 4.76 -14.14
C ALA A 177 -4.99 3.85 -12.99
N ASN A 178 -5.93 4.29 -12.15
CA ASN A 178 -6.49 3.42 -11.12
C ASN A 178 -7.32 2.30 -11.77
N SER A 179 -7.04 1.06 -11.36
CA SER A 179 -7.62 -0.20 -11.86
C SER A 179 -8.49 -0.89 -10.80
N GLY A 180 -8.99 -0.16 -9.80
CA GLY A 180 -9.93 -0.67 -8.81
C GLY A 180 -9.33 -0.98 -7.44
N LEU A 181 -10.10 -1.67 -6.62
CA LEU A 181 -9.81 -2.05 -5.23
C LEU A 181 -9.40 -0.88 -4.33
N VAL A 182 -9.96 0.30 -4.55
CA VAL A 182 -9.60 1.55 -3.85
C VAL A 182 -9.81 1.50 -2.33
N GLU A 183 -10.69 0.63 -1.86
CA GLU A 183 -10.92 0.43 -0.43
C GLU A 183 -9.86 -0.46 0.23
N THR A 184 -9.08 -1.20 -0.56
CA THR A 184 -7.94 -1.98 -0.05
C THR A 184 -6.74 -1.08 0.10
N GLY A 185 -6.29 -0.94 1.35
CA GLY A 185 -5.23 0.01 1.69
C GLY A 185 -3.81 -0.50 1.47
N TYR A 186 -3.61 -1.81 1.29
CA TYR A 186 -2.27 -2.41 1.22
C TYR A 186 -2.30 -3.70 0.41
N PHE A 187 -1.24 -3.92 -0.39
CA PHE A 187 -1.07 -5.12 -1.20
C PHE A 187 0.26 -5.81 -0.89
N GLY A 188 0.24 -7.14 -0.89
CA GLY A 188 1.42 -7.95 -0.62
C GLY A 188 1.98 -8.63 -1.86
N ARG A 189 1.12 -8.93 -2.84
CA ARG A 189 1.51 -9.56 -4.10
C ARG A 189 0.50 -9.28 -5.20
N ILE A 190 0.99 -9.07 -6.41
CA ILE A 190 0.21 -9.10 -7.64
C ILE A 190 0.79 -10.17 -8.56
N ILE A 191 -0.06 -10.95 -9.20
CA ILE A 191 0.35 -11.95 -10.19
C ILE A 191 -0.48 -11.76 -11.45
N VAL A 192 0.16 -11.60 -12.59
CA VAL A 192 -0.47 -11.76 -13.90
C VAL A 192 -0.30 -13.22 -14.30
N ASP A 193 -1.40 -13.90 -14.63
CA ASP A 193 -1.39 -15.31 -15.02
C ASP A 193 -0.56 -15.49 -16.30
N TYR A 194 0.46 -16.34 -16.22
CA TYR A 194 1.42 -16.53 -17.32
C TYR A 194 0.85 -17.28 -18.55
N ILE A 195 -0.34 -17.89 -18.45
CA ILE A 195 -1.06 -18.54 -19.57
C ILE A 195 -2.19 -17.66 -20.09
N ASN A 196 -2.92 -16.99 -19.16
CA ASN A 196 -4.04 -16.13 -19.49
C ASN A 196 -3.82 -14.74 -18.87
N PRO A 197 -3.12 -13.82 -19.54
CA PRO A 197 -2.78 -12.50 -18.97
C PRO A 197 -3.99 -11.58 -18.70
N GLN A 198 -5.18 -11.92 -19.20
CA GLN A 198 -6.41 -11.24 -18.77
C GLN A 198 -6.72 -11.53 -17.30
N ARG A 199 -6.17 -12.60 -16.75
CA ARG A 199 -6.35 -12.99 -15.36
C ARG A 199 -5.24 -12.41 -14.51
N VAL A 200 -5.63 -11.64 -13.51
CA VAL A 200 -4.74 -11.01 -12.54
C VAL A 200 -5.20 -11.36 -11.14
N TYR A 201 -4.28 -11.69 -10.26
CA TYR A 201 -4.53 -11.96 -8.86
C TYR A 201 -3.87 -10.92 -7.97
N ALA A 202 -4.53 -10.57 -6.86
CA ALA A 202 -4.00 -9.62 -5.88
C ALA A 202 -4.18 -10.13 -4.45
N ALA A 203 -3.08 -10.15 -3.70
CA ALA A 203 -3.10 -10.37 -2.26
C ALA A 203 -3.37 -9.06 -1.54
N ALA A 204 -4.56 -8.94 -0.96
CA ALA A 204 -5.06 -7.72 -0.35
C ALA A 204 -5.03 -7.80 1.18
N LEU A 205 -4.44 -6.81 1.83
CA LEU A 205 -4.40 -6.73 3.29
C LEU A 205 -5.61 -6.00 3.89
N GLY A 206 -6.35 -5.24 3.08
CA GLY A 206 -7.41 -4.37 3.58
C GLY A 206 -6.89 -3.27 4.49
N SER A 207 -7.67 -2.84 5.46
CA SER A 207 -7.23 -1.93 6.52
C SER A 207 -6.34 -2.65 7.53
N LEU A 208 -5.23 -2.04 7.92
CA LEU A 208 -4.35 -2.58 8.98
C LEU A 208 -4.87 -2.30 10.38
N PHE A 209 -5.66 -1.25 10.55
CA PHE A 209 -5.98 -0.67 11.86
C PHE A 209 -7.40 -0.98 12.33
N THR A 210 -8.25 -1.48 11.45
CA THR A 210 -9.65 -1.81 11.74
C THR A 210 -10.00 -3.17 11.12
N PRO A 211 -11.00 -3.88 11.67
CA PRO A 211 -11.64 -4.99 10.97
C PRO A 211 -12.12 -4.54 9.60
N ASP A 212 -11.87 -5.34 8.56
CA ASP A 212 -12.13 -4.94 7.19
C ASP A 212 -12.48 -6.16 6.32
N SER A 213 -13.59 -6.07 5.58
CA SER A 213 -14.01 -7.10 4.63
C SER A 213 -13.25 -7.07 3.30
N ASN A 214 -12.44 -6.02 3.05
CA ASN A 214 -11.63 -5.89 1.83
C ASN A 214 -10.27 -6.60 1.94
N ARG A 215 -10.19 -7.65 2.75
CA ARG A 215 -9.00 -8.50 2.95
C ARG A 215 -9.13 -9.77 2.11
N GLY A 216 -8.01 -10.36 1.75
CA GLY A 216 -8.01 -11.67 1.10
C GLY A 216 -7.44 -11.66 -0.30
N VAL A 217 -7.83 -12.61 -1.13
CA VAL A 217 -7.38 -12.71 -2.52
C VAL A 217 -8.47 -12.20 -3.46
N TYR A 218 -8.08 -11.35 -4.37
CA TYR A 218 -8.91 -10.87 -5.46
C TYR A 218 -8.42 -11.41 -6.78
N ARG A 219 -9.34 -11.60 -7.73
CA ARG A 219 -9.09 -12.01 -9.09
C ARG A 219 -9.81 -11.08 -10.05
N SER A 220 -9.12 -10.67 -11.08
CA SER A 220 -9.68 -10.11 -12.31
C SER A 220 -9.58 -11.16 -13.42
N ASP A 221 -10.55 -11.24 -14.31
CA ASP A 221 -10.51 -12.03 -15.53
C ASP A 221 -10.59 -11.13 -16.80
N ASP A 222 -10.44 -9.80 -16.62
CA ASP A 222 -10.54 -8.76 -17.65
C ASP A 222 -9.38 -7.74 -17.60
N SER A 223 -8.19 -8.20 -17.23
CA SER A 223 -6.98 -7.37 -17.16
C SER A 223 -7.13 -6.16 -16.22
N GLY A 224 -7.81 -6.36 -15.08
CA GLY A 224 -7.92 -5.36 -14.03
C GLY A 224 -9.10 -4.40 -14.16
N GLU A 225 -10.02 -4.59 -15.12
CA GLU A 225 -11.20 -3.73 -15.25
C GLU A 225 -12.23 -3.98 -14.14
N SER A 226 -12.34 -5.24 -13.71
CA SER A 226 -13.19 -5.63 -12.58
C SER A 226 -12.52 -6.68 -11.71
N TRP A 227 -12.94 -6.78 -10.43
CA TRP A 227 -12.31 -7.63 -9.43
C TRP A 227 -13.35 -8.39 -8.60
N ASP A 228 -13.15 -9.70 -8.48
CA ASP A 228 -13.90 -10.58 -7.60
C ASP A 228 -13.05 -11.01 -6.40
N GLN A 229 -13.61 -10.96 -5.19
CA GLN A 229 -12.99 -11.49 -4.00
C GLN A 229 -13.14 -13.02 -3.98
N VAL A 230 -12.06 -13.74 -4.30
CA VAL A 230 -12.08 -15.22 -4.45
C VAL A 230 -11.68 -15.97 -3.19
N LEU A 231 -11.03 -15.31 -2.23
CA LEU A 231 -10.73 -15.88 -0.92
C LEU A 231 -10.88 -14.80 0.16
N PHE A 232 -11.80 -15.01 1.07
CA PHE A 232 -11.99 -14.23 2.29
C PHE A 232 -12.15 -15.19 3.47
N LEU A 233 -11.44 -14.95 4.56
CA LEU A 233 -11.51 -15.79 5.75
C LEU A 233 -12.19 -15.08 6.91
N THR A 234 -11.61 -13.97 7.34
CA THR A 234 -12.14 -13.13 8.42
C THR A 234 -11.78 -11.66 8.16
N ASP A 235 -12.45 -10.75 8.86
CA ASP A 235 -12.18 -9.30 8.81
C ASP A 235 -10.81 -8.88 9.40
N SER A 236 -10.06 -9.83 9.95
CA SER A 236 -8.72 -9.63 10.50
C SER A 236 -7.63 -10.45 9.81
N THR A 237 -8.00 -11.30 8.82
CA THR A 237 -7.05 -12.16 8.09
C THR A 237 -6.82 -11.65 6.68
N SER A 238 -5.58 -11.31 6.39
CA SER A 238 -5.15 -10.74 5.13
C SER A 238 -4.45 -11.77 4.26
N ALA A 239 -4.54 -11.65 2.94
CA ALA A 239 -3.57 -12.27 2.04
C ALA A 239 -2.31 -11.39 1.99
N VAL A 240 -1.15 -11.99 2.22
CA VAL A 240 0.13 -11.26 2.28
C VAL A 240 1.10 -11.66 1.19
N ASP A 241 0.88 -12.82 0.59
CA ASP A 241 1.66 -13.31 -0.53
C ASP A 241 0.87 -14.33 -1.34
N LEU A 242 1.19 -14.45 -2.63
CA LEU A 242 0.61 -15.40 -3.58
C LEU A 242 1.72 -16.02 -4.42
N VAL A 243 1.54 -17.29 -4.75
CA VAL A 243 2.39 -18.00 -5.72
C VAL A 243 1.50 -18.83 -6.63
N GLN A 244 1.68 -18.67 -7.93
CA GLN A 244 1.06 -19.54 -8.94
C GLN A 244 1.97 -20.73 -9.24
N ASP A 245 1.41 -21.90 -9.37
CA ASP A 245 2.17 -23.11 -9.75
C ASP A 245 2.73 -22.93 -11.17
N PRO A 246 4.05 -23.07 -11.38
CA PRO A 246 4.67 -22.83 -12.69
C PRO A 246 4.33 -23.85 -13.76
N VAL A 247 3.65 -24.94 -13.40
CA VAL A 247 3.27 -26.02 -14.32
C VAL A 247 1.75 -26.07 -14.54
N ASN A 248 0.99 -25.78 -13.48
CA ASN A 248 -0.46 -25.78 -13.53
C ASN A 248 -1.01 -24.41 -13.09
N PRO A 249 -1.38 -23.53 -14.02
CA PRO A 249 -1.80 -22.15 -13.70
C PRO A 249 -3.10 -22.06 -12.89
N GLU A 250 -3.91 -23.12 -12.84
CA GLU A 250 -5.13 -23.15 -12.02
C GLU A 250 -4.80 -23.33 -10.52
N VAL A 251 -3.56 -23.69 -10.19
CA VAL A 251 -3.14 -23.89 -8.81
C VAL A 251 -2.42 -22.65 -8.29
N LEU A 252 -3.01 -22.04 -7.27
CA LEU A 252 -2.40 -20.96 -6.51
C LEU A 252 -2.24 -21.37 -5.05
N TYR A 253 -1.23 -20.79 -4.42
CA TYR A 253 -1.03 -20.82 -2.99
C TYR A 253 -1.10 -19.40 -2.45
N ALA A 254 -1.90 -19.20 -1.40
CA ALA A 254 -2.05 -17.92 -0.71
C ALA A 254 -1.51 -18.04 0.71
N SER A 255 -0.62 -17.14 1.09
CA SER A 255 -0.19 -16.98 2.47
C SER A 255 -1.17 -16.04 3.18
N MET A 256 -1.96 -16.59 4.11
CA MET A 256 -2.96 -15.86 4.87
C MET A 256 -2.45 -15.57 6.28
N TRP A 257 -2.58 -14.33 6.72
CA TRP A 257 -2.07 -13.88 8.00
C TRP A 257 -3.12 -13.09 8.78
N GLU A 258 -3.55 -13.63 9.90
CA GLU A 258 -4.40 -12.90 10.85
C GLU A 258 -3.60 -11.82 11.54
N ARG A 259 -3.94 -10.57 11.23
CA ARG A 259 -3.17 -9.42 11.70
C ARG A 259 -4.02 -8.18 11.90
N MET A 260 -3.81 -7.55 13.05
CA MET A 260 -4.37 -6.24 13.37
C MET A 260 -3.29 -5.36 13.98
N ARG A 261 -3.29 -4.10 13.61
CA ARG A 261 -2.39 -3.09 14.14
C ARG A 261 -3.17 -2.02 14.89
N GLY A 262 -2.82 -1.79 16.13
CA GLY A 262 -3.25 -0.61 16.88
C GLY A 262 -2.10 0.36 17.04
N LEU A 263 -2.35 1.47 17.71
CA LEU A 263 -1.31 2.46 18.01
C LEU A 263 -0.34 1.96 19.07
N ASP A 264 -0.84 1.19 20.00
CA ASP A 264 -0.12 0.67 21.17
C ASP A 264 -0.08 -0.86 21.23
N TYR A 265 -0.65 -1.55 20.24
CA TYR A 265 -0.63 -3.01 20.17
C TYR A 265 -0.43 -3.52 18.75
N ARG A 266 0.02 -4.74 18.64
CA ARG A 266 0.06 -5.54 17.42
C ARG A 266 -0.46 -6.94 17.75
N ARG A 267 -1.49 -7.38 17.04
CA ARG A 267 -1.89 -8.78 16.98
C ARG A 267 -1.28 -9.38 15.73
N SER A 268 -0.62 -10.51 15.84
CA SER A 268 0.10 -11.16 14.76
C SER A 268 -0.02 -12.67 14.93
N GLY A 269 -0.72 -13.33 13.99
CA GLY A 269 -1.09 -14.74 14.04
C GLY A 269 -2.46 -14.97 14.67
N GLY A 270 -3.05 -16.10 14.35
CA GLY A 270 -4.34 -16.60 14.79
C GLY A 270 -4.71 -17.88 14.06
N GLU A 271 -5.88 -18.45 14.36
CA GLU A 271 -6.33 -19.74 13.84
C GLU A 271 -6.53 -19.75 12.31
N SER A 272 -6.82 -18.59 11.72
CA SER A 272 -6.99 -18.42 10.28
C SER A 272 -5.68 -18.15 9.53
N SER A 273 -4.55 -18.03 10.23
CA SER A 273 -3.23 -17.91 9.60
C SER A 273 -2.79 -19.25 9.03
N GLY A 274 -2.29 -19.25 7.78
CA GLY A 274 -1.82 -20.47 7.13
C GLY A 274 -1.59 -20.30 5.64
N ILE A 275 -1.25 -21.40 5.00
CA ILE A 275 -1.14 -21.50 3.54
C ILE A 275 -2.41 -22.16 3.01
N TYR A 276 -3.05 -21.50 2.07
CA TYR A 276 -4.26 -21.95 1.39
C TYR A 276 -3.95 -22.23 -0.06
N LYS A 277 -4.54 -23.29 -0.61
CA LYS A 277 -4.33 -23.74 -1.97
C LYS A 277 -5.66 -23.77 -2.71
N THR A 278 -5.69 -23.33 -3.98
CA THR A 278 -6.84 -23.59 -4.86
C THR A 278 -6.86 -25.06 -5.28
N GLU A 279 -8.05 -25.59 -5.57
CA GLU A 279 -8.24 -26.94 -6.17
C GLU A 279 -8.60 -26.82 -7.64
#